data_3f3d27c3e8336ada46ed2c077381a2fd
#
_entry.id   3f3d27c3e8336ada46ed2c077381a2fd
#
_cell.length_a   1.000
_cell.length_b   1.000
_cell.length_c   1.000
_cell.angle_alpha   90.00
_cell.angle_beta   90.00
_cell.angle_gamma   90.00
#
_symmetry.space_group_name_H-M   'P 1'
#
loop_
_entity.id
_entity.type
_entity.pdbx_description
1 polymer ?
#
loop_
_entity_poly.entity_id
_entity_poly.type
_entity_poly.pdbx_seq_one_letter_code
_entity_poly.pdbx_strand_id
1 'polypeptide(L)'
;EFRRVLFRSMLILEPGTINVTDDAQNPYRKKVTGTPANDASDAYATAGSALVQEFRNPETTAERREAIEQEYEQLTRTVLDQNRDNLFGVMLLSQQLGYELSGQELLDEIAKFPAEMQQTDALVRLKENAEQMIKTDIGQPFIDIAQPNADGELVSLESVVRNPANKYVLLDFWASWCGPCMGEVPHLKKTYDEFRKKGFEIYGVSFDEDRGDWLGAVEQNDMNWLHVSEVKGFDNQAAKDYAIQGIPSNFLIDGQGTIVARNLRGEALYEKISELLAQ
;
A
#
# COMPACT_ATOMS: atom_id res chain seq x y z
N GLU A 1 -5.31 -7.01 -5.68
CA GLU A 1 -5.52 -5.61 -6.16
C GLU A 1 -6.26 -5.53 -7.51
N PHE A 2 -6.12 -6.48 -8.41
CA PHE A 2 -6.92 -6.56 -9.64
C PHE A 2 -8.45 -6.52 -9.45
N ARG A 3 -8.96 -6.63 -8.22
CA ARG A 3 -10.40 -6.65 -7.93
C ARG A 3 -11.12 -5.31 -8.02
N ARG A 4 -10.43 -4.17 -7.99
CA ARG A 4 -11.09 -2.84 -7.89
C ARG A 4 -11.34 -2.12 -9.22
N VAL A 5 -10.66 -2.45 -10.30
CA VAL A 5 -10.64 -1.63 -11.52
C VAL A 5 -11.77 -1.92 -12.51
N LEU A 6 -12.47 -3.04 -12.42
CA LEU A 6 -13.29 -3.55 -13.56
C LEU A 6 -14.81 -3.38 -13.46
N PHE A 7 -15.35 -2.81 -12.39
CA PHE A 7 -16.81 -2.81 -12.20
C PHE A 7 -17.47 -1.43 -12.10
N ARG A 8 -16.74 -0.34 -12.36
CA ARG A 8 -17.30 1.01 -12.41
C ARG A 8 -16.80 1.75 -13.63
N SER A 9 -17.74 2.23 -14.45
CA SER A 9 -17.40 3.16 -15.51
C SER A 9 -16.92 4.46 -14.87
N MET A 10 -15.72 4.88 -15.23
CA MET A 10 -15.16 6.15 -14.81
C MET A 10 -15.66 7.25 -15.73
N LEU A 11 -16.07 8.37 -15.19
CA LEU A 11 -16.44 9.58 -15.93
C LEU A 11 -15.56 10.72 -15.42
N ILE A 12 -14.78 11.28 -16.32
CA ILE A 12 -13.89 12.42 -16.03
C ILE A 12 -14.57 13.69 -16.50
N LEU A 13 -14.82 14.62 -15.56
CA LEU A 13 -15.43 15.90 -15.89
C LEU A 13 -14.38 16.85 -16.48
N GLU A 14 -14.52 17.15 -17.75
CA GLU A 14 -13.68 18.08 -18.51
C GLU A 14 -14.50 18.80 -19.58
N PRO A 15 -14.05 19.96 -20.10
CA PRO A 15 -14.77 20.69 -21.14
C PRO A 15 -15.00 19.84 -22.39
N GLY A 16 -16.24 19.88 -22.91
CA GLY A 16 -16.63 19.15 -24.15
C GLY A 16 -17.95 18.42 -24.00
N THR A 17 -18.25 17.56 -24.94
CA THR A 17 -19.44 16.70 -24.92
C THR A 17 -19.05 15.29 -24.52
N ILE A 18 -19.48 14.86 -23.34
CA ILE A 18 -19.24 13.52 -22.85
C ILE A 18 -20.40 12.61 -23.25
N ASN A 19 -20.08 11.53 -23.97
CA ASN A 19 -21.03 10.52 -24.40
C ASN A 19 -20.92 9.28 -23.49
N VAL A 20 -22.06 8.83 -22.97
CA VAL A 20 -22.15 7.61 -22.17
C VAL A 20 -23.04 6.61 -22.89
N THR A 21 -22.50 5.47 -23.29
CA THR A 21 -23.22 4.42 -24.00
C THR A 21 -23.00 3.07 -23.35
N ASP A 22 -23.84 2.10 -23.69
CA ASP A 22 -23.63 0.72 -23.26
C ASP A 22 -22.42 0.12 -23.98
N ASP A 23 -21.62 -0.65 -23.24
CA ASP A 23 -20.57 -1.45 -23.85
C ASP A 23 -21.14 -2.80 -24.28
N ALA A 24 -21.22 -3.02 -25.61
CA ALA A 24 -21.78 -4.25 -26.19
C ALA A 24 -20.96 -5.51 -25.82
N GLN A 25 -19.69 -5.34 -25.45
CA GLN A 25 -18.79 -6.45 -25.07
C GLN A 25 -18.77 -6.69 -23.55
N ASN A 26 -19.19 -5.70 -22.75
CA ASN A 26 -19.22 -5.82 -21.28
C ASN A 26 -20.44 -5.12 -20.69
N PRO A 27 -21.55 -5.86 -20.44
CA PRO A 27 -22.81 -5.27 -19.96
C PRO A 27 -22.72 -4.61 -18.58
N TYR A 28 -21.63 -4.83 -17.85
CA TYR A 28 -21.37 -4.21 -16.54
C TYR A 28 -20.55 -2.92 -16.64
N ARG A 29 -20.12 -2.54 -17.85
CA ARG A 29 -19.35 -1.33 -18.14
C ARG A 29 -20.17 -0.37 -19.01
N LYS A 30 -20.04 0.93 -18.74
CA LYS A 30 -20.44 1.97 -19.69
C LYS A 30 -19.22 2.47 -20.43
N LYS A 31 -19.34 2.67 -21.71
CA LYS A 31 -18.34 3.31 -22.55
C LYS A 31 -18.51 4.82 -22.40
N VAL A 32 -17.45 5.52 -21.98
CA VAL A 32 -17.45 6.97 -21.77
C VAL A 32 -16.44 7.59 -22.73
N THR A 33 -16.90 8.44 -23.65
CA THR A 33 -16.08 8.98 -24.74
C THR A 33 -16.49 10.43 -25.07
N GLY A 34 -15.78 11.04 -26.02
CA GLY A 34 -16.10 12.35 -26.59
C GLY A 34 -15.27 13.50 -26.03
N THR A 35 -14.34 13.20 -25.13
CA THR A 35 -13.34 14.14 -24.61
C THR A 35 -12.01 13.42 -24.39
N PRO A 36 -10.86 14.12 -24.46
CA PRO A 36 -9.53 13.46 -24.47
C PRO A 36 -9.28 12.51 -23.29
N ALA A 37 -9.56 12.92 -22.05
CA ALA A 37 -9.32 12.08 -20.88
C ALA A 37 -10.29 10.90 -20.83
N ASN A 38 -11.56 11.05 -21.26
CA ASN A 38 -12.53 9.96 -21.29
C ASN A 38 -12.21 8.97 -22.41
N ASP A 39 -11.81 9.45 -23.61
CA ASP A 39 -11.40 8.58 -24.73
C ASP A 39 -10.15 7.77 -24.36
N ALA A 40 -9.15 8.37 -23.69
CA ALA A 40 -7.97 7.68 -23.22
C ALA A 40 -8.30 6.65 -22.12
N SER A 41 -9.19 6.98 -21.20
CA SER A 41 -9.67 6.07 -20.14
C SER A 41 -10.40 4.86 -20.73
N ASP A 42 -11.27 5.07 -21.73
CA ASP A 42 -12.00 4.00 -22.38
C ASP A 42 -11.06 3.08 -23.19
N ALA A 43 -10.10 3.65 -23.90
CA ALA A 43 -9.08 2.90 -24.64
C ALA A 43 -8.21 2.04 -23.71
N TYR A 44 -7.74 2.61 -22.59
CA TYR A 44 -6.97 1.91 -21.57
C TYR A 44 -7.76 0.74 -20.96
N ALA A 45 -9.00 0.99 -20.54
CA ALA A 45 -9.85 -0.05 -19.99
C ALA A 45 -10.14 -1.17 -21.01
N THR A 46 -10.27 -0.84 -22.29
CA THR A 46 -10.46 -1.81 -23.37
C THR A 46 -9.21 -2.66 -23.58
N ALA A 47 -8.03 -2.04 -23.67
CA ALA A 47 -6.75 -2.73 -23.82
C ALA A 47 -6.43 -3.63 -22.62
N GLY A 48 -6.66 -3.14 -21.39
CA GLY A 48 -6.42 -3.91 -20.17
C GLY A 48 -7.41 -5.05 -19.93
N SER A 49 -8.62 -4.99 -20.49
CA SER A 49 -9.67 -5.99 -20.24
C SER A 49 -9.29 -7.40 -20.68
N ALA A 50 -8.58 -7.53 -21.79
CA ALA A 50 -8.12 -8.82 -22.30
C ALA A 50 -7.08 -9.46 -21.36
N LEU A 51 -6.10 -8.67 -20.91
CA LEU A 51 -5.08 -9.10 -19.96
C LEU A 51 -5.70 -9.56 -18.64
N VAL A 52 -6.67 -8.80 -18.12
CA VAL A 52 -7.37 -9.14 -16.89
C VAL A 52 -8.23 -10.39 -17.03
N GLN A 53 -8.90 -10.60 -18.15
CA GLN A 53 -9.67 -11.83 -18.41
C GLN A 53 -8.76 -13.05 -18.47
N GLU A 54 -7.62 -12.94 -19.15
CA GLU A 54 -6.61 -14.01 -19.21
C GLU A 54 -6.03 -14.29 -17.81
N PHE A 55 -5.68 -13.27 -17.04
CA PHE A 55 -5.18 -13.41 -15.67
C PHE A 55 -6.14 -14.17 -14.75
N ARG A 56 -7.45 -13.93 -14.92
CA ARG A 56 -8.51 -14.56 -14.10
C ARG A 56 -8.85 -15.98 -14.54
N ASN A 57 -8.42 -16.41 -15.72
CA ASN A 57 -8.66 -17.76 -16.17
C ASN A 57 -7.93 -18.74 -15.23
N PRO A 58 -8.66 -19.71 -14.63
CA PRO A 58 -8.05 -20.73 -13.76
C PRO A 58 -6.94 -21.56 -14.43
N GLU A 59 -6.98 -21.66 -15.76
CA GLU A 59 -5.98 -22.40 -16.55
C GLU A 59 -4.69 -21.60 -16.84
N THR A 60 -4.66 -20.30 -16.55
CA THR A 60 -3.47 -19.47 -16.75
C THR A 60 -2.37 -19.86 -15.75
N THR A 61 -1.19 -20.21 -16.28
CA THR A 61 -0.04 -20.62 -15.46
C THR A 61 0.50 -19.46 -14.63
N ALA A 62 1.29 -19.77 -13.58
CA ALA A 62 1.91 -18.76 -12.73
C ALA A 62 2.84 -17.83 -13.54
N GLU A 63 3.68 -18.42 -14.42
CA GLU A 63 4.59 -17.65 -15.26
C GLU A 63 3.83 -16.72 -16.22
N ARG A 64 2.68 -17.19 -16.78
CA ARG A 64 1.88 -16.32 -17.66
C ARG A 64 1.20 -15.20 -16.88
N ARG A 65 0.78 -15.44 -15.65
CA ARG A 65 0.23 -14.37 -14.77
C ARG A 65 1.27 -13.30 -14.48
N GLU A 66 2.48 -13.69 -14.15
CA GLU A 66 3.59 -12.74 -13.95
C GLU A 66 3.86 -11.91 -15.22
N ALA A 67 3.88 -12.55 -16.39
CA ALA A 67 4.02 -11.84 -17.66
C ALA A 67 2.86 -10.87 -17.93
N ILE A 68 1.61 -11.24 -17.59
CA ILE A 68 0.45 -10.36 -17.72
C ILE A 68 0.57 -9.14 -16.79
N GLU A 69 1.06 -9.32 -15.57
CA GLU A 69 1.29 -8.20 -14.65
C GLU A 69 2.30 -7.20 -15.24
N GLN A 70 3.41 -7.68 -15.80
CA GLN A 70 4.41 -6.85 -16.48
C GLN A 70 3.82 -6.16 -17.73
N GLU A 71 3.05 -6.86 -18.55
CA GLU A 71 2.37 -6.29 -19.71
C GLU A 71 1.38 -5.19 -19.30
N TYR A 72 0.63 -5.40 -18.21
CA TYR A 72 -0.32 -4.42 -17.70
C TYR A 72 0.38 -3.19 -17.11
N GLU A 73 1.47 -3.38 -16.37
CA GLU A 73 2.30 -2.29 -15.86
C GLU A 73 2.86 -1.46 -17.03
N GLN A 74 3.42 -2.11 -18.05
CA GLN A 74 3.96 -1.42 -19.23
C GLN A 74 2.87 -0.65 -20.00
N LEU A 75 1.66 -1.22 -20.13
CA LEU A 75 0.50 -0.52 -20.69
C LEU A 75 0.18 0.74 -19.87
N THR A 76 0.13 0.60 -18.54
CA THR A 76 -0.19 1.71 -17.63
C THR A 76 0.84 2.84 -17.74
N ARG A 77 2.13 2.52 -17.75
CA ARG A 77 3.21 3.50 -17.90
C ARG A 77 3.16 4.21 -19.27
N THR A 78 2.91 3.45 -20.34
CA THR A 78 2.79 4.00 -21.69
C THR A 78 1.61 4.97 -21.79
N VAL A 79 0.46 4.59 -21.26
CA VAL A 79 -0.73 5.43 -21.28
C VAL A 79 -0.59 6.65 -20.36
N LEU A 80 0.09 6.50 -19.21
CA LEU A 80 0.45 7.64 -18.35
C LEU A 80 1.28 8.67 -19.11
N ASP A 81 2.33 8.25 -19.82
CA ASP A 81 3.21 9.15 -20.56
C ASP A 81 2.47 9.91 -21.68
N GLN A 82 1.47 9.29 -22.28
CA GLN A 82 0.62 9.91 -23.32
C GLN A 82 -0.44 10.87 -22.77
N ASN A 83 -0.69 10.86 -21.45
CA ASN A 83 -1.80 11.58 -20.81
C ASN A 83 -1.35 12.48 -19.66
N ARG A 84 -0.10 12.94 -19.66
CA ARG A 84 0.41 13.82 -18.60
C ARG A 84 -0.20 15.22 -18.61
N ASP A 85 -0.85 15.62 -19.70
CA ASP A 85 -1.50 16.91 -19.88
C ASP A 85 -3.00 16.91 -19.54
N ASN A 86 -3.53 15.81 -19.00
CA ASN A 86 -4.94 15.70 -18.67
C ASN A 86 -5.19 14.94 -17.34
N LEU A 87 -6.45 15.01 -16.86
CA LEU A 87 -6.83 14.40 -15.57
C LEU A 87 -6.74 12.87 -15.54
N PHE A 88 -6.80 12.21 -16.69
CA PHE A 88 -6.65 10.74 -16.71
C PHE A 88 -5.24 10.32 -16.34
N GLY A 89 -4.22 11.03 -16.82
CA GLY A 89 -2.83 10.79 -16.40
C GLY A 89 -2.63 11.01 -14.90
N VAL A 90 -3.23 12.07 -14.34
CA VAL A 90 -3.23 12.28 -12.87
C VAL A 90 -3.84 11.11 -12.12
N MET A 91 -4.96 10.58 -12.61
CA MET A 91 -5.64 9.43 -12.00
C MET A 91 -4.82 8.14 -12.12
N LEU A 92 -4.19 7.89 -13.27
CA LEU A 92 -3.31 6.73 -13.45
C LEU A 92 -2.15 6.75 -12.47
N LEU A 93 -1.46 7.89 -12.33
CA LEU A 93 -0.37 8.00 -11.39
C LEU A 93 -0.87 7.81 -9.94
N SER A 94 -1.91 8.53 -9.54
CA SER A 94 -2.36 8.53 -8.14
C SER A 94 -3.05 7.24 -7.69
N GLN A 95 -3.75 6.53 -8.60
CA GLN A 95 -4.59 5.38 -8.23
C GLN A 95 -4.04 4.02 -8.67
N GLN A 96 -3.12 3.99 -9.64
CA GLN A 96 -2.56 2.74 -10.15
C GLN A 96 -1.10 2.57 -9.74
N LEU A 97 -0.25 3.55 -10.03
CA LEU A 97 1.19 3.46 -9.79
C LEU A 97 1.63 4.00 -8.42
N GLY A 98 0.82 4.87 -7.82
CA GLY A 98 1.19 5.56 -6.57
C GLY A 98 1.46 4.64 -5.36
N TYR A 99 0.96 3.40 -5.41
CA TYR A 99 1.18 2.41 -4.34
C TYR A 99 2.45 1.56 -4.52
N GLU A 100 3.01 1.55 -5.73
CA GLU A 100 4.17 0.71 -6.09
C GLU A 100 5.48 1.49 -6.03
N LEU A 101 5.41 2.81 -6.27
CA LEU A 101 6.57 3.68 -6.37
C LEU A 101 7.08 4.12 -4.99
N SER A 102 8.38 4.26 -4.87
CA SER A 102 9.02 4.94 -3.73
C SER A 102 8.69 6.44 -3.73
N GLY A 103 8.90 7.10 -2.59
CA GLY A 103 8.66 8.54 -2.49
C GLY A 103 9.45 9.35 -3.53
N GLN A 104 10.70 9.00 -3.81
CA GLN A 104 11.52 9.68 -4.82
C GLN A 104 11.00 9.43 -6.23
N GLU A 105 10.67 8.19 -6.57
CA GLU A 105 10.10 7.86 -7.89
C GLU A 105 8.77 8.59 -8.12
N LEU A 106 7.93 8.73 -7.09
CA LEU A 106 6.70 9.52 -7.17
C LEU A 106 6.98 10.99 -7.46
N LEU A 107 7.95 11.61 -6.78
CA LEU A 107 8.34 12.99 -7.06
C LEU A 107 8.86 13.16 -8.49
N ASP A 108 9.67 12.20 -8.96
CA ASP A 108 10.20 12.21 -10.32
C ASP A 108 9.07 12.05 -11.37
N GLU A 109 8.07 11.19 -11.09
CA GLU A 109 6.90 11.06 -11.96
C GLU A 109 6.00 12.31 -11.96
N ILE A 110 5.77 12.92 -10.80
CA ILE A 110 5.01 14.17 -10.68
C ILE A 110 5.70 15.30 -11.45
N ALA A 111 7.02 15.39 -11.39
CA ALA A 111 7.79 16.42 -12.08
C ALA A 111 7.67 16.38 -13.62
N LYS A 112 7.28 15.24 -14.19
CA LYS A 112 7.05 15.09 -15.64
C LYS A 112 5.71 15.67 -16.12
N PHE A 113 4.79 16.01 -15.20
CA PHE A 113 3.53 16.66 -15.56
C PHE A 113 3.73 18.16 -15.85
N PRO A 114 2.93 18.77 -16.74
CA PRO A 114 2.90 20.21 -16.91
C PRO A 114 2.60 20.94 -15.59
N ALA A 115 3.15 22.14 -15.42
CA ALA A 115 3.04 22.89 -14.17
C ALA A 115 1.59 23.11 -13.69
N GLU A 116 0.66 23.30 -14.62
CA GLU A 116 -0.77 23.43 -14.32
C GLU A 116 -1.36 22.13 -13.75
N MET A 117 -0.98 20.97 -14.28
CA MET A 117 -1.43 19.66 -13.79
C MET A 117 -0.87 19.33 -12.40
N GLN A 118 0.37 19.76 -12.13
CA GLN A 118 0.99 19.59 -10.80
C GLN A 118 0.26 20.36 -9.69
N GLN A 119 -0.59 21.34 -10.03
CA GLN A 119 -1.41 22.09 -9.07
C GLN A 119 -2.78 21.42 -8.80
N THR A 120 -3.08 20.29 -9.44
CA THR A 120 -4.31 19.54 -9.11
C THR A 120 -4.24 18.99 -7.69
N ASP A 121 -5.36 19.02 -6.98
CA ASP A 121 -5.45 18.54 -5.59
C ASP A 121 -4.89 17.11 -5.42
N ALA A 122 -5.06 16.27 -6.45
CA ALA A 122 -4.58 14.89 -6.42
C ALA A 122 -3.05 14.82 -6.45
N LEU A 123 -2.38 15.57 -7.34
CA LEU A 123 -0.92 15.58 -7.42
C LEU A 123 -0.28 16.35 -6.27
N VAL A 124 -0.91 17.40 -5.76
CA VAL A 124 -0.44 18.10 -4.55
C VAL A 124 -0.41 17.15 -3.37
N ARG A 125 -1.52 16.42 -3.11
CA ARG A 125 -1.58 15.42 -2.03
C ARG A 125 -0.62 14.26 -2.25
N LEU A 126 -0.47 13.80 -3.50
CA LEU A 126 0.47 12.71 -3.81
C LEU A 126 1.92 13.15 -3.56
N LYS A 127 2.26 14.40 -3.87
CA LYS A 127 3.56 15.00 -3.60
C LYS A 127 3.83 15.09 -2.09
N GLU A 128 2.89 15.62 -1.31
CA GLU A 128 3.01 15.69 0.16
C GLU A 128 3.22 14.29 0.76
N ASN A 129 2.48 13.30 0.25
CA ASN A 129 2.66 11.91 0.66
C ASN A 129 4.04 11.37 0.28
N ALA A 130 4.50 11.60 -0.95
CA ALA A 130 5.82 11.19 -1.42
C ALA A 130 6.96 11.81 -0.58
N GLU A 131 6.85 13.10 -0.25
CA GLU A 131 7.79 13.80 0.64
C GLU A 131 7.82 13.19 2.06
N GLN A 132 6.67 12.70 2.54
CA GLN A 132 6.61 12.00 3.83
C GLN A 132 7.18 10.58 3.73
N MET A 133 6.92 9.84 2.62
CA MET A 133 7.49 8.51 2.38
C MET A 133 9.02 8.53 2.42
N ILE A 134 9.65 9.58 1.87
CA ILE A 134 11.11 9.73 1.86
C ILE A 134 11.68 9.77 3.29
N LYS A 135 10.95 10.37 4.23
CA LYS A 135 11.40 10.47 5.63
C LYS A 135 11.42 9.12 6.37
N THR A 136 10.69 8.15 5.85
CA THR A 136 10.59 6.79 6.40
C THR A 136 11.09 5.72 5.43
N ASP A 137 11.96 6.10 4.49
CA ASP A 137 12.54 5.14 3.54
C ASP A 137 13.71 4.36 4.18
N ILE A 138 14.15 3.31 3.50
CA ILE A 138 15.28 2.49 3.94
C ILE A 138 16.52 3.38 4.11
N GLY A 139 17.19 3.21 5.24
CA GLY A 139 18.35 4.01 5.64
C GLY A 139 17.99 5.27 6.45
N GLN A 140 16.71 5.64 6.55
CA GLN A 140 16.27 6.77 7.36
C GLN A 140 16.03 6.36 8.83
N PRO A 141 16.13 7.30 9.79
CA PRO A 141 15.71 7.03 11.16
C PRO A 141 14.19 6.81 11.23
N PHE A 142 13.76 5.94 12.13
CA PHE A 142 12.33 5.77 12.39
C PHE A 142 11.73 7.05 13.03
N ILE A 143 10.42 7.20 12.87
CA ILE A 143 9.64 8.23 13.55
C ILE A 143 8.97 7.59 14.78
N ASP A 144 9.14 8.18 15.96
CA ASP A 144 8.51 7.63 17.17
C ASP A 144 6.98 7.73 17.12
N ILE A 145 6.33 6.68 17.60
CA ILE A 145 4.89 6.55 17.74
C ILE A 145 4.61 6.22 19.20
N ALA A 146 3.70 6.93 19.83
CA ALA A 146 3.24 6.60 21.18
C ALA A 146 1.72 6.46 21.19
N GLN A 147 1.22 5.23 21.36
CA GLN A 147 -0.21 4.92 21.35
C GLN A 147 -0.59 4.00 22.52
N PRO A 148 -1.88 3.98 22.92
CA PRO A 148 -2.36 3.11 23.99
C PRO A 148 -2.26 1.62 23.61
N ASN A 149 -1.79 0.80 24.52
CA ASN A 149 -1.87 -0.66 24.45
C ASN A 149 -3.27 -1.18 24.91
N ALA A 150 -3.39 -2.51 25.03
CA ALA A 150 -4.63 -3.15 25.50
C ALA A 150 -5.05 -2.74 26.94
N ASP A 151 -4.14 -2.28 27.76
CA ASP A 151 -4.40 -1.83 29.14
C ASP A 151 -4.67 -0.31 29.21
N GLY A 152 -4.54 0.40 28.07
CA GLY A 152 -4.68 1.85 27.96
C GLY A 152 -3.39 2.61 28.33
N GLU A 153 -2.28 1.92 28.51
CA GLU A 153 -0.99 2.53 28.79
C GLU A 153 -0.34 2.99 27.49
N LEU A 154 0.22 4.21 27.48
CA LEU A 154 0.98 4.70 26.32
C LEU A 154 2.30 3.96 26.21
N VAL A 155 2.51 3.33 25.06
CA VAL A 155 3.77 2.67 24.74
C VAL A 155 4.38 3.34 23.52
N SER A 156 5.62 3.85 23.65
CA SER A 156 6.33 4.44 22.52
C SER A 156 7.12 3.39 21.75
N LEU A 157 7.17 3.52 20.44
CA LEU A 157 8.00 2.69 19.56
C LEU A 157 9.48 2.83 19.95
N GLU A 158 9.91 4.07 20.33
CA GLU A 158 11.27 4.32 20.80
C GLU A 158 11.63 3.43 22.00
N SER A 159 10.72 3.28 22.97
CA SER A 159 10.96 2.43 24.14
C SER A 159 11.19 0.96 23.78
N VAL A 160 10.58 0.49 22.68
CA VAL A 160 10.72 -0.88 22.18
C VAL A 160 12.00 -1.02 21.35
N VAL A 161 12.27 -0.07 20.46
CA VAL A 161 13.48 -0.07 19.61
C VAL A 161 14.76 0.06 20.46
N ARG A 162 14.73 0.94 21.49
CA ARG A 162 15.89 1.17 22.37
C ARG A 162 16.04 0.14 23.48
N ASN A 163 15.13 -0.81 23.61
CA ASN A 163 15.31 -1.92 24.54
C ASN A 163 16.51 -2.78 24.10
N PRO A 164 17.55 -2.95 24.95
CA PRO A 164 18.77 -3.67 24.58
C PRO A 164 18.55 -5.17 24.27
N ALA A 165 17.39 -5.71 24.64
CA ALA A 165 17.00 -7.07 24.24
C ALA A 165 16.55 -7.16 22.77
N ASN A 166 16.16 -6.05 22.16
CA ASN A 166 15.65 -6.00 20.81
C ASN A 166 16.74 -5.54 19.83
N LYS A 167 17.13 -6.41 18.93
CA LYS A 167 18.07 -6.11 17.83
C LYS A 167 17.34 -5.56 16.60
N TYR A 168 16.13 -6.07 16.35
CA TYR A 168 15.26 -5.68 15.26
C TYR A 168 13.81 -5.61 15.72
N VAL A 169 13.11 -4.55 15.35
CA VAL A 169 11.69 -4.33 15.63
C VAL A 169 10.94 -4.20 14.32
N LEU A 170 9.91 -5.01 14.12
CA LEU A 170 8.96 -4.87 13.02
C LEU A 170 7.83 -3.94 13.48
N LEU A 171 7.78 -2.73 12.93
CA LEU A 171 6.60 -1.88 13.01
C LEU A 171 5.61 -2.35 11.95
N ASP A 172 4.48 -2.92 12.40
CA ASP A 172 3.47 -3.54 11.53
C ASP A 172 2.12 -2.83 11.62
N PHE A 173 1.59 -2.37 10.49
CA PHE A 173 0.29 -1.69 10.38
C PHE A 173 -0.75 -2.67 9.85
N TRP A 174 -1.81 -2.87 10.63
CA TRP A 174 -2.82 -3.90 10.36
C TRP A 174 -4.22 -3.49 10.85
N ALA A 175 -5.25 -4.30 10.58
CA ALA A 175 -6.56 -4.20 11.20
C ALA A 175 -7.29 -5.54 11.16
N SER A 176 -8.25 -5.75 12.05
CA SER A 176 -9.07 -6.98 12.13
C SER A 176 -9.88 -7.25 10.86
N TRP A 177 -10.38 -6.20 10.23
CA TRP A 177 -11.17 -6.26 8.98
C TRP A 177 -10.30 -6.40 7.72
N CYS A 178 -8.99 -6.32 7.83
CA CYS A 178 -8.05 -6.43 6.71
C CYS A 178 -7.76 -7.91 6.40
N GLY A 179 -8.46 -8.48 5.43
CA GLY A 179 -8.27 -9.89 5.03
C GLY A 179 -6.82 -10.25 4.68
N PRO A 180 -6.11 -9.46 3.85
CA PRO A 180 -4.69 -9.69 3.58
C PRO A 180 -3.81 -9.64 4.83
N CYS A 181 -4.10 -8.74 5.81
CA CYS A 181 -3.37 -8.68 7.07
C CYS A 181 -3.54 -9.97 7.88
N MET A 182 -4.77 -10.47 7.95
CA MET A 182 -5.06 -11.75 8.62
C MET A 182 -4.36 -12.93 7.94
N GLY A 183 -4.17 -12.87 6.61
CA GLY A 183 -3.39 -13.83 5.85
C GLY A 183 -1.89 -13.84 6.22
N GLU A 184 -1.33 -12.72 6.67
CA GLU A 184 0.07 -12.61 7.13
C GLU A 184 0.28 -13.12 8.56
N VAL A 185 -0.76 -13.17 9.41
CA VAL A 185 -0.62 -13.57 10.83
C VAL A 185 0.12 -14.90 11.03
N PRO A 186 -0.15 -15.99 10.28
CA PRO A 186 0.59 -17.22 10.43
C PRO A 186 2.11 -17.08 10.20
N HIS A 187 2.51 -16.25 9.24
CA HIS A 187 3.91 -15.96 8.93
C HIS A 187 4.57 -15.09 10.01
N LEU A 188 3.86 -14.07 10.51
CA LEU A 188 4.30 -13.26 11.64
C LEU A 188 4.52 -14.14 12.90
N LYS A 189 3.55 -15.02 13.23
CA LYS A 189 3.65 -15.94 14.35
C LYS A 189 4.88 -16.87 14.23
N LYS A 190 5.06 -17.52 13.06
CA LYS A 190 6.22 -18.38 12.79
C LYS A 190 7.53 -17.63 13.05
N THR A 191 7.66 -16.44 12.50
CA THR A 191 8.86 -15.60 12.62
C THR A 191 9.06 -15.12 14.07
N TYR A 192 8.01 -14.67 14.72
CA TYR A 192 8.07 -14.20 16.11
C TYR A 192 8.46 -15.31 17.08
N ASP A 193 7.83 -16.47 17.00
CA ASP A 193 8.13 -17.62 17.88
C ASP A 193 9.57 -18.10 17.74
N GLU A 194 10.12 -18.10 16.52
CA GLU A 194 11.50 -18.51 16.25
C GLU A 194 12.53 -17.48 16.74
N PHE A 195 12.26 -16.16 16.57
CA PHE A 195 13.30 -15.14 16.69
C PHE A 195 13.13 -14.17 17.87
N ARG A 196 11.98 -14.14 18.58
CA ARG A 196 11.78 -13.23 19.72
C ARG A 196 12.85 -13.34 20.79
N LYS A 197 13.30 -14.56 21.10
CA LYS A 197 14.37 -14.80 22.10
C LYS A 197 15.77 -14.47 21.58
N LYS A 198 15.89 -14.22 20.28
CA LYS A 198 17.14 -13.87 19.61
C LYS A 198 17.24 -12.34 19.36
N GLY A 199 16.20 -11.58 19.75
CA GLY A 199 16.16 -10.11 19.66
C GLY A 199 15.25 -9.57 18.56
N PHE A 200 14.26 -10.34 18.09
CA PHE A 200 13.20 -9.83 17.20
C PHE A 200 11.94 -9.48 18.00
N GLU A 201 11.39 -8.30 17.77
CA GLU A 201 10.13 -7.86 18.37
C GLU A 201 9.19 -7.32 17.30
N ILE A 202 7.88 -7.33 17.57
CA ILE A 202 6.86 -6.75 16.72
C ILE A 202 6.09 -5.67 17.51
N TYR A 203 5.97 -4.48 16.91
CA TYR A 203 5.14 -3.38 17.39
C TYR A 203 3.98 -3.22 16.40
N GLY A 204 2.83 -3.81 16.71
CA GLY A 204 1.65 -3.81 15.87
C GLY A 204 0.78 -2.58 16.12
N VAL A 205 0.52 -1.78 15.09
CA VAL A 205 -0.39 -0.63 15.13
C VAL A 205 -1.70 -1.02 14.45
N SER A 206 -2.78 -1.13 15.23
CA SER A 206 -4.10 -1.44 14.69
C SER A 206 -4.80 -0.20 14.15
N PHE A 207 -5.38 -0.32 12.96
CA PHE A 207 -6.26 0.65 12.31
C PHE A 207 -7.74 0.27 12.44
N ASP A 208 -8.09 -0.44 13.51
CA ASP A 208 -9.50 -0.66 13.86
C ASP A 208 -10.13 0.63 14.39
N GLU A 209 -11.44 0.79 14.20
CA GLU A 209 -12.24 1.89 14.74
C GLU A 209 -13.05 1.45 15.97
N ASP A 210 -13.03 0.15 16.29
CA ASP A 210 -13.62 -0.43 17.50
C ASP A 210 -12.56 -1.21 18.29
N ARG A 211 -12.50 -0.93 19.60
CA ARG A 211 -11.53 -1.57 20.49
C ARG A 211 -11.82 -3.07 20.70
N GLY A 212 -13.09 -3.46 20.66
CA GLY A 212 -13.51 -4.85 20.84
C GLY A 212 -13.09 -5.70 19.62
N ASP A 213 -13.27 -5.18 18.41
CA ASP A 213 -12.85 -5.84 17.18
C ASP A 213 -11.32 -6.02 17.15
N TRP A 214 -10.56 -4.97 17.49
CA TRP A 214 -9.12 -5.03 17.60
C TRP A 214 -8.66 -6.14 18.57
N LEU A 215 -9.09 -6.05 19.85
CA LEU A 215 -8.66 -6.99 20.90
C LEU A 215 -9.17 -8.40 20.63
N GLY A 216 -10.39 -8.53 20.10
CA GLY A 216 -10.95 -9.82 19.70
C GLY A 216 -10.12 -10.51 18.61
N ALA A 217 -9.63 -9.75 17.63
CA ALA A 217 -8.76 -10.29 16.59
C ALA A 217 -7.38 -10.74 17.14
N VAL A 218 -6.80 -9.97 18.06
CA VAL A 218 -5.54 -10.32 18.74
C VAL A 218 -5.70 -11.64 19.50
N GLU A 219 -6.77 -11.79 20.27
CA GLU A 219 -7.02 -13.01 21.06
C GLU A 219 -7.33 -14.23 20.16
N GLN A 220 -8.24 -14.08 19.19
CA GLN A 220 -8.64 -15.18 18.30
C GLN A 220 -7.52 -15.75 17.45
N ASN A 221 -6.53 -14.92 17.14
CA ASN A 221 -5.39 -15.31 16.30
C ASN A 221 -4.11 -15.56 17.10
N ASP A 222 -4.14 -15.55 18.45
CA ASP A 222 -2.99 -15.70 19.33
C ASP A 222 -1.82 -14.79 18.93
N MET A 223 -2.06 -13.52 18.72
CA MET A 223 -1.05 -12.55 18.32
C MET A 223 -0.29 -12.04 19.56
N ASN A 224 0.68 -12.84 20.02
CA ASN A 224 1.34 -12.69 21.33
C ASN A 224 2.48 -11.65 21.35
N TRP A 225 2.43 -10.61 20.54
CA TRP A 225 3.36 -9.47 20.55
C TRP A 225 2.66 -8.19 20.97
N LEU A 226 3.39 -7.09 21.05
CA LEU A 226 2.85 -5.80 21.45
C LEU A 226 1.90 -5.22 20.39
N HIS A 227 0.73 -4.78 20.85
CA HIS A 227 -0.23 -4.08 20.02
C HIS A 227 -0.65 -2.75 20.65
N VAL A 228 -0.77 -1.74 19.80
CA VAL A 228 -1.26 -0.41 20.16
C VAL A 228 -2.31 0.08 19.15
N SER A 229 -3.19 0.99 19.57
CA SER A 229 -4.17 1.62 18.68
C SER A 229 -4.70 2.92 19.25
N GLU A 230 -4.93 3.91 18.39
CA GLU A 230 -5.76 5.08 18.70
C GLU A 230 -7.26 4.85 18.46
N VAL A 231 -7.64 3.70 17.88
CA VAL A 231 -9.02 3.34 17.48
C VAL A 231 -9.62 4.41 16.55
N LYS A 232 -8.85 4.87 15.56
CA LYS A 232 -9.24 5.95 14.62
C LYS A 232 -9.13 5.54 13.14
N GLY A 233 -9.00 4.27 12.84
CA GLY A 233 -8.79 3.82 11.47
C GLY A 233 -7.58 4.49 10.84
N PHE A 234 -7.70 4.91 9.59
CA PHE A 234 -6.65 5.65 8.88
C PHE A 234 -6.44 7.10 9.35
N ASP A 235 -7.30 7.64 10.22
CA ASP A 235 -7.07 8.94 10.88
C ASP A 235 -6.02 8.88 12.01
N ASN A 236 -5.48 7.70 12.25
CA ASN A 236 -4.36 7.44 13.15
C ASN A 236 -3.15 8.31 12.80
N GLN A 237 -2.51 8.92 13.83
CA GLN A 237 -1.34 9.77 13.60
C GLN A 237 -0.17 9.00 12.97
N ALA A 238 0.04 7.75 13.35
CA ALA A 238 1.08 6.91 12.78
C ALA A 238 0.88 6.64 11.26
N ALA A 239 -0.37 6.60 10.78
CA ALA A 239 -0.65 6.49 9.35
C ALA A 239 -0.11 7.71 8.58
N LYS A 240 -0.22 8.91 9.17
CA LYS A 240 0.30 10.16 8.57
C LYS A 240 1.82 10.21 8.63
N ASP A 241 2.40 9.86 9.78
CA ASP A 241 3.85 9.92 10.00
C ASP A 241 4.62 8.94 9.09
N TYR A 242 4.04 7.79 8.78
CA TYR A 242 4.63 6.76 7.92
C TYR A 242 4.04 6.74 6.50
N ALA A 243 3.22 7.72 6.14
CA ALA A 243 2.56 7.84 4.83
C ALA A 243 1.78 6.56 4.44
N ILE A 244 1.11 5.91 5.40
CA ILE A 244 0.38 4.66 5.16
C ILE A 244 -0.93 4.95 4.44
N GLN A 245 -1.04 4.49 3.20
CA GLN A 245 -2.25 4.59 2.37
C GLN A 245 -3.03 3.28 2.28
N GLY A 246 -2.43 2.18 2.70
CA GLY A 246 -3.02 0.85 2.66
C GLY A 246 -2.34 -0.11 3.61
N ILE A 247 -3.07 -1.13 4.06
CA ILE A 247 -2.59 -2.19 4.92
C ILE A 247 -2.82 -3.56 4.24
N PRO A 248 -1.93 -4.54 4.54
CA PRO A 248 -0.80 -4.50 5.48
C PRO A 248 0.34 -3.61 4.99
N SER A 249 1.07 -2.99 5.92
CA SER A 249 2.33 -2.25 5.67
C SER A 249 3.27 -2.46 6.85
N ASN A 250 4.57 -2.57 6.62
CA ASN A 250 5.52 -2.68 7.72
C ASN A 250 6.89 -2.09 7.42
N PHE A 251 7.62 -1.79 8.49
CA PHE A 251 8.98 -1.28 8.48
C PHE A 251 9.81 -2.10 9.47
N LEU A 252 10.95 -2.61 9.04
CA LEU A 252 11.90 -3.28 9.90
C LEU A 252 12.95 -2.27 10.37
N ILE A 253 13.09 -2.12 11.68
CA ILE A 253 13.95 -1.13 12.33
C ILE A 253 15.04 -1.87 13.10
N ASP A 254 16.30 -1.45 12.95
CA ASP A 254 17.41 -1.99 13.74
C ASP A 254 17.52 -1.35 15.13
N GLY A 255 18.37 -1.91 16.01
CA GLY A 255 18.58 -1.40 17.36
C GLY A 255 19.21 0.00 17.44
N GLN A 256 19.74 0.53 16.32
CA GLN A 256 20.22 1.90 16.17
C GLN A 256 19.09 2.87 15.79
N GLY A 257 17.91 2.33 15.42
CA GLY A 257 16.74 3.11 15.03
C GLY A 257 16.72 3.45 13.55
N THR A 258 17.45 2.69 12.73
CA THR A 258 17.44 2.85 11.27
C THR A 258 16.44 1.88 10.65
N ILE A 259 15.64 2.34 9.70
CA ILE A 259 14.77 1.51 8.88
C ILE A 259 15.64 0.71 7.89
N VAL A 260 15.67 -0.61 8.01
CA VAL A 260 16.53 -1.49 7.20
C VAL A 260 15.77 -2.28 6.12
N ALA A 261 14.46 -2.36 6.24
CA ALA A 261 13.58 -2.94 5.21
C ALA A 261 12.15 -2.43 5.39
N ARG A 262 11.31 -2.61 4.36
CA ARG A 262 9.89 -2.27 4.40
C ARG A 262 9.07 -3.27 3.59
N ASN A 263 7.78 -3.39 3.91
CA ASN A 263 6.80 -4.21 3.19
C ASN A 263 7.21 -5.69 3.04
N LEU A 264 7.89 -6.24 4.05
CA LEU A 264 8.21 -7.66 4.10
C LEU A 264 6.95 -8.51 4.30
N ARG A 265 6.81 -9.61 3.55
CA ARG A 265 5.64 -10.50 3.58
C ARG A 265 6.04 -11.96 3.57
N GLY A 266 5.21 -12.80 4.20
CA GLY A 266 5.35 -14.24 4.12
C GLY A 266 6.72 -14.76 4.49
N GLU A 267 7.28 -15.61 3.64
CA GLU A 267 8.60 -16.21 3.85
C GLU A 267 9.74 -15.18 3.74
N ALA A 268 9.59 -14.11 2.94
CA ALA A 268 10.61 -13.06 2.82
C ALA A 268 10.89 -12.34 4.15
N LEU A 269 9.88 -12.20 5.03
CA LEU A 269 10.10 -11.69 6.39
C LEU A 269 10.96 -12.66 7.20
N TYR A 270 10.64 -13.95 7.17
CA TYR A 270 11.39 -14.97 7.91
C TYR A 270 12.85 -15.05 7.45
N GLU A 271 13.07 -15.08 6.14
CA GLU A 271 14.41 -15.13 5.55
C GLU A 271 15.23 -13.89 5.92
N LYS A 272 14.62 -12.70 5.83
CA LYS A 272 15.30 -11.44 6.19
C LYS A 272 15.70 -11.39 7.66
N ILE A 273 14.82 -11.77 8.58
CA ILE A 273 15.14 -11.82 10.02
C ILE A 273 16.20 -12.86 10.31
N SER A 274 16.11 -14.04 9.67
CA SER A 274 17.11 -15.10 9.81
C SER A 274 18.50 -14.65 9.35
N GLU A 275 18.58 -13.99 8.19
CA GLU A 275 19.83 -13.41 7.67
C GLU A 275 20.47 -12.41 8.65
N LEU A 276 19.65 -11.45 9.11
CA LEU A 276 20.11 -10.36 9.96
C LEU A 276 20.55 -10.82 11.38
N LEU A 277 19.89 -11.83 11.93
CA LEU A 277 20.23 -12.37 13.25
C LEU A 277 21.34 -13.44 13.23
N ALA A 278 21.74 -13.90 12.05
CA ALA A 278 22.88 -14.82 11.89
C ALA A 278 24.25 -14.10 11.84
N GLN A 279 24.22 -12.77 11.66
CA GLN A 279 25.42 -11.91 11.69
C GLN A 279 25.79 -11.56 13.12
#